data_b9013b0a70ed9ab88676280c10e2ff00
#
_entry.id   b9013b0a70ed9ab88676280c10e2ff00
#
_cell.length_a   1.000
_cell.length_b   1.000
_cell.length_c   1.000
_cell.angle_alpha   90.00
_cell.angle_beta   90.00
_cell.angle_gamma   90.00
#
_symmetry.space_group_name_H-M   'P 1'
#
loop_
_entity.id
_entity.type
_entity.pdbx_description
1 polymer ?
#
loop_
_entity_poly.entity_id
_entity_poly.type
_entity_poly.pdbx_seq_one_letter_code
_entity_poly.pdbx_strand_id
1 'polypeptide(L)'
;AIMTMLNTMLMGIKRGLYSNEAGQGSAAIAHSAAKTNYPVREGAVAMLGPYIDTIIICTLTGLVILCTGAWKHTEYFVSISASSIDEFNNALSVNSFQGMNLINGSLLTSFAFKSGLSWIFNYGDKIITLSVLLFATSTAISWSFYGDRATEYIFGEKAIYWYRIIYIVFV
;
A
#
# COMPACT_ATOMS: atom_id res chain seq x y z
N ALA A 1 -29.59 -2.05 3.28
CA ALA A 1 -28.85 -0.77 3.46
C ALA A 1 -27.95 -0.79 4.70
N ILE A 2 -28.48 -1.04 5.93
CA ILE A 2 -27.67 -1.03 7.18
C ILE A 2 -26.59 -2.11 7.14
N MET A 3 -26.91 -3.33 6.71
CA MET A 3 -25.94 -4.44 6.58
C MET A 3 -24.80 -4.12 5.61
N THR A 4 -25.10 -3.45 4.51
CA THR A 4 -24.12 -3.00 3.53
C THR A 4 -23.21 -1.93 4.11
N MET A 5 -23.76 -0.97 4.84
CA MET A 5 -23.02 0.09 5.52
C MET A 5 -22.06 -0.48 6.58
N LEU A 6 -22.53 -1.42 7.40
CA LEU A 6 -21.68 -2.11 8.39
C LEU A 6 -20.56 -2.90 7.74
N ASN A 7 -20.83 -3.62 6.66
CA ASN A 7 -19.79 -4.37 5.93
C ASN A 7 -18.76 -3.42 5.32
N THR A 8 -19.17 -2.31 4.74
CA THR A 8 -18.25 -1.31 4.19
C THR A 8 -17.37 -0.70 5.29
N MET A 9 -17.96 -0.38 6.43
CA MET A 9 -17.23 0.13 7.59
C MET A 9 -16.21 -0.89 8.12
N LEU A 10 -16.62 -2.16 8.27
CA LEU A 10 -15.72 -3.23 8.71
C LEU A 10 -14.57 -3.46 7.74
N MET A 11 -14.83 -3.40 6.43
CA MET A 11 -13.78 -3.51 5.42
C MET A 11 -12.83 -2.31 5.45
N GLY A 12 -13.34 -1.10 5.68
CA GLY A 12 -12.52 0.10 5.88
C GLY A 12 -11.61 -0.02 7.09
N ILE A 13 -12.16 -0.44 8.23
CA ILE A 13 -11.39 -0.66 9.48
C ILE A 13 -10.31 -1.73 9.27
N LYS A 14 -10.65 -2.88 8.68
CA LYS A 14 -9.68 -3.94 8.40
C LYS A 14 -8.52 -3.44 7.55
N ARG A 15 -8.78 -2.68 6.49
CA ARG A 15 -7.73 -2.13 5.63
C ARG A 15 -6.92 -1.03 6.32
N GLY A 16 -7.56 -0.19 7.11
CA GLY A 16 -6.90 0.86 7.89
C GLY A 16 -5.88 0.32 8.88
N LEU A 17 -6.15 -0.83 9.49
CA LEU A 17 -5.24 -1.49 10.43
C LEU A 17 -3.94 -1.98 9.77
N TYR A 18 -3.93 -2.23 8.45
CA TYR A 18 -2.76 -2.70 7.73
C TYR A 18 -2.04 -1.59 6.95
N SER A 19 -2.68 -0.45 6.73
CA SER A 19 -2.11 0.62 5.91
C SER A 19 -1.10 1.49 6.63
N ASN A 20 -1.08 1.46 7.96
CA ASN A 20 -0.19 2.27 8.79
C ASN A 20 0.29 1.48 9.99
N GLU A 21 1.58 1.61 10.31
CA GLU A 21 2.22 0.96 11.46
C GLU A 21 1.91 1.63 12.81
N ALA A 22 1.12 2.69 12.82
CA ALA A 22 0.72 3.38 14.03
C ALA A 22 0.00 2.43 15.00
N GLY A 23 0.50 2.33 16.21
CA GLY A 23 -0.03 1.44 17.24
C GLY A 23 0.54 0.02 17.24
N GLN A 24 1.27 -0.40 16.22
CA GLN A 24 1.95 -1.71 16.20
C GLN A 24 3.30 -1.69 16.95
N GLY A 25 3.88 -0.49 17.15
CA GLY A 25 5.16 -0.33 17.84
C GLY A 25 6.40 -0.43 16.94
N SER A 26 6.25 -0.84 15.68
CA SER A 26 7.36 -0.99 14.73
C SER A 26 8.02 0.34 14.39
N ALA A 27 7.24 1.41 14.22
CA ALA A 27 7.76 2.76 13.96
C ALA A 27 8.73 3.23 15.05
N ALA A 28 8.51 2.86 16.30
CA ALA A 28 9.39 3.21 17.41
C ALA A 28 10.80 2.62 17.24
N ILE A 29 10.94 1.46 16.58
CA ILE A 29 12.25 0.83 16.31
C ILE A 29 13.05 1.70 15.34
N ALA A 30 12.41 2.22 14.27
CA ALA A 30 13.07 3.13 13.33
C ALA A 30 13.47 4.45 13.99
N HIS A 31 12.54 5.06 14.72
CA HIS A 31 12.76 6.34 15.40
C HIS A 31 13.79 6.26 16.53
N SER A 32 13.99 5.07 17.13
CA SER A 32 15.03 4.87 18.13
C SER A 32 16.47 5.05 17.60
N ALA A 33 16.66 4.93 16.29
CA ALA A 33 17.95 5.16 15.64
C ALA A 33 18.28 6.64 15.40
N ALA A 34 17.32 7.55 15.62
CA ALA A 34 17.51 8.98 15.41
C ALA A 34 18.49 9.57 16.41
N LYS A 35 19.46 10.36 15.91
CA LYS A 35 20.39 11.10 16.74
C LYS A 35 19.75 12.37 17.26
N THR A 36 19.16 12.33 18.44
CA THR A 36 18.53 13.49 19.07
C THR A 36 18.92 13.59 20.54
N ASN A 37 19.09 14.83 21.02
CA ASN A 37 19.32 15.10 22.43
C ASN A 37 18.01 15.08 23.25
N TYR A 38 16.88 15.15 22.59
CA TYR A 38 15.56 15.22 23.21
C TYR A 38 14.61 14.20 22.58
N PRO A 39 14.41 13.02 23.19
CA PRO A 39 13.53 11.98 22.65
C PRO A 39 12.10 12.46 22.34
N VAL A 40 11.60 13.44 23.11
CA VAL A 40 10.26 14.03 22.89
C VAL A 40 10.13 14.69 21.50
N ARG A 41 11.22 15.27 20.96
CA ARG A 41 11.20 15.85 19.62
C ARG A 41 11.00 14.79 18.56
N GLU A 42 11.69 13.68 18.72
CA GLU A 42 11.53 12.55 17.79
C GLU A 42 10.13 11.95 17.86
N GLY A 43 9.56 11.82 19.05
CA GLY A 43 8.17 11.42 19.22
C GLY A 43 7.17 12.37 18.53
N ALA A 44 7.40 13.67 18.59
CA ALA A 44 6.58 14.66 17.91
C ALA A 44 6.67 14.53 16.36
N VAL A 45 7.86 14.25 15.84
CA VAL A 45 8.05 13.98 14.40
C VAL A 45 7.35 12.68 13.98
N ALA A 46 7.48 11.64 14.79
CA ALA A 46 6.83 10.34 14.54
C ALA A 46 5.30 10.44 14.48
N MET A 47 4.69 11.36 15.20
CA MET A 47 3.24 11.61 15.14
C MET A 47 2.77 12.15 13.78
N LEU A 48 3.65 12.80 13.00
CA LEU A 48 3.30 13.34 11.69
C LEU A 48 3.08 12.23 10.65
N GLY A 49 3.77 11.10 10.79
CA GLY A 49 3.64 9.97 9.85
C GLY A 49 2.19 9.53 9.67
N PRO A 50 1.51 9.02 10.71
CA PRO A 50 0.11 8.63 10.61
C PRO A 50 -0.83 9.74 10.14
N TYR A 51 -0.57 10.98 10.53
CA TYR A 51 -1.37 12.12 10.11
C TYR A 51 -1.26 12.35 8.59
N ILE A 52 -0.05 12.37 8.05
CA ILE A 52 0.18 12.58 6.62
C ILE A 52 -0.37 11.39 5.82
N ASP A 53 -0.01 10.18 6.19
CA ASP A 53 -0.41 8.97 5.45
C ASP A 53 -1.92 8.77 5.47
N THR A 54 -2.54 8.83 6.64
CA THR A 54 -3.95 8.46 6.78
C THR A 54 -4.86 9.62 6.43
N ILE A 55 -4.63 10.82 6.97
CA ILE A 55 -5.55 11.93 6.75
C ILE A 55 -5.32 12.57 5.38
N ILE A 56 -4.07 12.78 4.96
CA ILE A 56 -3.79 13.46 3.69
C ILE A 56 -3.81 12.47 2.53
N ILE A 57 -2.92 11.49 2.52
CA ILE A 57 -2.72 10.63 1.34
C ILE A 57 -3.91 9.68 1.11
N CYS A 58 -4.41 9.02 2.14
CA CYS A 58 -5.56 8.12 1.98
C CYS A 58 -6.84 8.90 1.61
N THR A 59 -7.04 10.10 2.15
CA THR A 59 -8.19 10.95 1.78
C THR A 59 -8.08 11.39 0.32
N LEU A 60 -6.91 11.85 -0.13
CA LEU A 60 -6.68 12.22 -1.53
C LEU A 60 -6.96 11.05 -2.47
N THR A 61 -6.43 9.86 -2.15
CA THR A 61 -6.67 8.64 -2.95
C THR A 61 -8.16 8.30 -3.01
N GLY A 62 -8.85 8.35 -1.87
CA GLY A 62 -10.29 8.13 -1.80
C GLY A 62 -11.09 9.14 -2.62
N LEU A 63 -10.73 10.41 -2.55
CA LEU A 63 -11.38 11.46 -3.34
C LEU A 63 -11.16 11.27 -4.85
N VAL A 64 -9.96 10.90 -5.28
CA VAL A 64 -9.69 10.61 -6.70
C VAL A 64 -10.59 9.47 -7.19
N ILE A 65 -10.70 8.37 -6.44
CA ILE A 65 -11.56 7.23 -6.80
C ILE A 65 -13.04 7.65 -6.87
N LEU A 66 -13.49 8.45 -5.91
CA LEU A 66 -14.89 8.91 -5.86
C LEU A 66 -15.21 9.91 -6.97
N CYS A 67 -14.36 10.92 -7.18
CA CYS A 67 -14.57 11.98 -8.16
C CYS A 67 -14.47 11.48 -9.60
N THR A 68 -13.58 10.53 -9.87
CA THR A 68 -13.46 9.90 -11.21
C THR A 68 -14.60 8.93 -11.49
N GLY A 69 -15.35 8.51 -10.47
CA GLY A 69 -16.38 7.49 -10.62
C GLY A 69 -15.84 6.08 -10.89
N ALA A 70 -14.53 5.87 -10.73
CA ALA A 70 -13.86 4.59 -11.02
C ALA A 70 -14.52 3.39 -10.33
N TRP A 71 -15.09 3.59 -9.15
CA TRP A 71 -15.81 2.57 -8.40
C TRP A 71 -17.15 2.14 -9.04
N LYS A 72 -17.70 2.94 -9.96
CA LYS A 72 -18.97 2.65 -10.67
C LYS A 72 -18.77 1.90 -11.96
N HIS A 73 -17.55 1.87 -12.52
CA HIS A 73 -17.26 1.22 -13.77
C HIS A 73 -17.28 -0.30 -13.59
N THR A 74 -18.47 -0.87 -13.77
CA THR A 74 -18.70 -2.32 -13.81
C THR A 74 -18.13 -2.97 -15.07
N GLU A 75 -17.68 -2.19 -16.03
CA GLU A 75 -17.16 -2.64 -17.32
C GLU A 75 -15.74 -3.20 -17.25
N TYR A 76 -15.04 -3.03 -16.13
CA TYR A 76 -13.68 -3.51 -15.93
C TYR A 76 -13.62 -4.64 -14.91
N PHE A 77 -14.37 -5.68 -15.15
CA PHE A 77 -14.25 -6.92 -14.40
C PHE A 77 -13.15 -7.79 -15.02
N VAL A 78 -12.02 -7.82 -14.39
CA VAL A 78 -10.96 -8.77 -14.73
C VAL A 78 -11.12 -9.97 -13.81
N SER A 79 -11.54 -11.11 -14.36
CA SER A 79 -11.22 -12.37 -13.72
C SER A 79 -9.69 -12.51 -13.79
N ILE A 80 -8.99 -12.20 -12.71
CA ILE A 80 -7.55 -12.40 -12.61
C ILE A 80 -7.27 -13.90 -12.48
N SER A 81 -7.63 -14.63 -13.49
CA SER A 81 -7.09 -15.93 -13.84
C SER A 81 -6.22 -15.81 -15.09
N ALA A 82 -5.89 -14.58 -15.49
CA ALA A 82 -4.95 -14.35 -16.57
C ALA A 82 -3.56 -14.79 -16.10
N SER A 83 -3.13 -15.92 -16.59
CA SER A 83 -1.82 -16.50 -16.30
C SER A 83 -0.68 -15.77 -17.02
N SER A 84 -1.01 -14.78 -17.87
CA SER A 84 -0.02 -14.00 -18.62
C SER A 84 -0.49 -12.55 -18.88
N ILE A 85 0.49 -11.65 -19.04
CA ILE A 85 0.27 -10.24 -19.39
C ILE A 85 -0.44 -10.09 -20.74
N ASP A 86 -0.22 -11.02 -21.65
CA ASP A 86 -0.82 -11.01 -23.00
C ASP A 86 -2.32 -11.36 -22.96
N GLU A 87 -2.73 -12.29 -22.09
CA GLU A 87 -4.15 -12.58 -21.83
C GLU A 87 -4.86 -11.38 -21.21
N PHE A 88 -4.20 -10.68 -20.30
CA PHE A 88 -4.71 -9.46 -19.70
C PHE A 88 -4.92 -8.36 -20.76
N ASN A 89 -3.94 -8.12 -21.62
CA ASN A 89 -4.04 -7.13 -22.69
C ASN A 89 -5.09 -7.50 -23.75
N ASN A 90 -5.23 -8.77 -24.07
CA ASN A 90 -6.27 -9.26 -24.99
C ASN A 90 -7.66 -9.15 -24.38
N ALA A 91 -7.86 -9.47 -23.11
CA ALA A 91 -9.12 -9.28 -22.41
C ALA A 91 -9.53 -7.80 -22.37
N LEU A 92 -8.56 -6.89 -22.20
CA LEU A 92 -8.79 -5.44 -22.24
C LEU A 92 -9.22 -4.96 -23.64
N SER A 93 -8.64 -5.53 -24.72
CA SER A 93 -8.91 -5.10 -26.10
C SER A 93 -10.22 -5.63 -26.67
N VAL A 94 -10.73 -6.77 -26.18
CA VAL A 94 -11.89 -7.46 -26.74
C VAL A 94 -13.20 -7.17 -25.99
N ASN A 95 -13.18 -6.41 -24.88
CA ASN A 95 -14.35 -6.12 -24.02
C ASN A 95 -15.16 -7.38 -23.62
N SER A 96 -14.55 -8.55 -23.66
CA SER A 96 -15.21 -9.81 -23.32
C SER A 96 -14.82 -10.29 -21.94
N PHE A 97 -15.50 -9.77 -20.92
CA PHE A 97 -15.29 -10.18 -19.55
C PHE A 97 -16.32 -11.25 -19.15
N GLN A 98 -15.91 -12.50 -19.16
CA GLN A 98 -16.67 -13.60 -18.55
C GLN A 98 -16.21 -13.77 -17.08
N GLY A 99 -16.96 -13.17 -16.17
CA GLY A 99 -16.75 -13.30 -14.74
C GLY A 99 -16.69 -11.95 -14.01
N MET A 100 -17.69 -11.70 -13.17
CA MET A 100 -17.88 -10.42 -12.50
C MET A 100 -17.02 -10.29 -11.23
N ASN A 101 -15.77 -9.91 -11.34
CA ASN A 101 -14.97 -9.47 -10.18
C ASN A 101 -14.62 -7.99 -10.30
N LEU A 102 -15.06 -7.19 -9.33
CA LEU A 102 -14.75 -5.77 -9.25
C LEU A 102 -13.24 -5.54 -9.24
N ILE A 103 -12.76 -4.56 -10.01
CA ILE A 103 -11.38 -4.09 -9.91
C ILE A 103 -11.13 -3.67 -8.46
N ASN A 104 -10.06 -4.18 -7.88
CA ASN A 104 -9.76 -4.00 -6.47
C ASN A 104 -8.29 -3.60 -6.27
N GLY A 105 -8.00 -3.00 -5.11
CA GLY A 105 -6.64 -2.67 -4.71
C GLY A 105 -5.98 -1.63 -5.60
N SER A 106 -4.70 -1.86 -5.93
CA SER A 106 -3.86 -0.94 -6.71
C SER A 106 -4.36 -0.70 -8.13
N LEU A 107 -5.04 -1.67 -8.75
CA LEU A 107 -5.59 -1.52 -10.09
C LEU A 107 -6.72 -0.48 -10.14
N LEU A 108 -7.60 -0.46 -9.15
CA LEU A 108 -8.65 0.56 -9.05
C LEU A 108 -8.05 1.95 -8.91
N THR A 109 -7.04 2.09 -8.07
CA THR A 109 -6.32 3.36 -7.88
C THR A 109 -5.63 3.80 -9.17
N SER A 110 -4.94 2.88 -9.84
CA SER A 110 -4.25 3.14 -11.12
C SER A 110 -5.23 3.61 -12.19
N PHE A 111 -6.37 2.94 -12.32
CA PHE A 111 -7.44 3.33 -13.24
C PHE A 111 -8.01 4.72 -12.91
N ALA A 112 -8.28 4.99 -11.64
CA ALA A 112 -8.80 6.29 -11.18
C ALA A 112 -7.84 7.43 -11.50
N PHE A 113 -6.54 7.25 -11.25
CA PHE A 113 -5.52 8.24 -11.57
C PHE A 113 -5.32 8.42 -13.07
N LYS A 114 -5.36 7.35 -13.85
CA LYS A 114 -5.31 7.43 -15.31
C LYS A 114 -6.48 8.25 -15.86
N SER A 115 -7.70 7.94 -15.42
CA SER A 115 -8.90 8.66 -15.83
C SER A 115 -8.90 10.12 -15.35
N GLY A 116 -8.55 10.37 -14.08
CA GLY A 116 -8.56 11.70 -13.50
C GLY A 116 -7.52 12.65 -14.06
N LEU A 117 -6.35 12.14 -14.47
CA LEU A 117 -5.25 12.94 -15.00
C LEU A 117 -5.21 12.98 -16.54
N SER A 118 -6.11 12.27 -17.22
CA SER A 118 -6.11 12.14 -18.68
C SER A 118 -6.16 13.48 -19.43
N TRP A 119 -6.71 14.52 -18.83
CA TRP A 119 -6.80 15.87 -19.39
C TRP A 119 -5.49 16.67 -19.30
N ILE A 120 -4.56 16.28 -18.40
CA ILE A 120 -3.23 16.91 -18.26
C ILE A 120 -2.18 16.06 -18.97
N PHE A 121 -2.16 14.74 -18.68
CA PHE A 121 -1.23 13.78 -19.28
C PHE A 121 -1.75 12.34 -19.12
N ASN A 122 -1.46 11.51 -20.12
CA ASN A 122 -1.96 10.12 -20.19
C ASN A 122 -1.15 9.07 -19.40
N TYR A 123 -0.33 9.51 -18.44
CA TYR A 123 0.58 8.63 -17.69
C TYR A 123 0.22 8.49 -16.20
N GLY A 124 -1.03 8.76 -15.82
CA GLY A 124 -1.49 8.66 -14.44
C GLY A 124 -1.29 7.27 -13.82
N ASP A 125 -1.46 6.22 -14.63
CA ASP A 125 -1.19 4.83 -14.24
C ASP A 125 0.28 4.56 -13.90
N LYS A 126 1.20 5.20 -14.62
CA LYS A 126 2.65 5.05 -14.39
C LYS A 126 3.09 5.67 -13.08
N ILE A 127 2.46 6.76 -12.66
CA ILE A 127 2.71 7.38 -11.35
C ILE A 127 2.39 6.39 -10.24
N ILE A 128 1.23 5.73 -10.33
CA ILE A 128 0.82 4.73 -9.33
C ILE A 128 1.76 3.52 -9.35
N THR A 129 2.13 3.02 -10.53
CA THR A 129 3.08 1.91 -10.66
C THR A 129 4.42 2.23 -10.00
N LEU A 130 4.97 3.43 -10.29
CA LEU A 130 6.22 3.89 -9.69
C LEU A 130 6.08 4.05 -8.16
N SER A 131 4.97 4.60 -7.69
CA SER A 131 4.70 4.76 -6.26
C SER A 131 4.64 3.41 -5.55
N VAL A 132 3.93 2.43 -6.12
CA VAL A 132 3.85 1.07 -5.56
C VAL A 132 5.24 0.41 -5.50
N LEU A 133 6.06 0.58 -6.54
CA LEU A 133 7.43 0.07 -6.56
C LEU A 133 8.28 0.70 -5.45
N LEU A 134 8.22 2.02 -5.29
CA LEU A 134 8.96 2.73 -4.26
C LEU A 134 8.48 2.34 -2.85
N PHE A 135 7.18 2.22 -2.64
CA PHE A 135 6.63 1.76 -1.36
C PHE A 135 7.02 0.32 -1.04
N ALA A 136 6.95 -0.59 -2.01
CA ALA A 136 7.35 -1.97 -1.81
C ALA A 136 8.83 -2.08 -1.42
N THR A 137 9.71 -1.38 -2.13
CA THR A 137 11.15 -1.39 -1.82
C THR A 137 11.46 -0.75 -0.48
N SER A 138 10.85 0.39 -0.16
CA SER A 138 11.05 1.05 1.14
C SER A 138 10.54 0.19 2.30
N THR A 139 9.40 -0.48 2.12
CA THR A 139 8.84 -1.39 3.12
C THR A 139 9.78 -2.59 3.34
N ALA A 140 10.28 -3.21 2.27
CA ALA A 140 11.23 -4.32 2.39
C ALA A 140 12.48 -3.91 3.19
N ILE A 141 13.03 -2.72 2.93
CA ILE A 141 14.20 -2.20 3.66
C ILE A 141 13.85 -1.96 5.14
N SER A 142 12.72 -1.32 5.42
CA SER A 142 12.31 -1.01 6.80
C SER A 142 12.07 -2.27 7.62
N TRP A 143 11.38 -3.25 7.07
CA TRP A 143 11.11 -4.51 7.76
C TRP A 143 12.38 -5.34 7.98
N SER A 144 13.35 -5.27 7.06
CA SER A 144 14.69 -5.85 7.27
C SER A 144 15.36 -5.23 8.50
N PHE A 145 15.30 -3.91 8.63
CA PHE A 145 15.87 -3.21 9.78
C PHE A 145 15.17 -3.56 11.09
N TYR A 146 13.84 -3.65 11.10
CA TYR A 146 13.09 -4.04 12.29
C TYR A 146 13.46 -5.46 12.75
N GLY A 147 13.58 -6.38 11.81
CA GLY A 147 13.99 -7.74 12.11
C GLY A 147 15.43 -7.85 12.57
N ASP A 148 16.36 -7.07 12.01
CA ASP A 148 17.74 -6.95 12.52
C ASP A 148 17.76 -6.58 14.01
N ARG A 149 17.02 -5.53 14.39
CA ARG A 149 16.95 -5.06 15.77
C ARG A 149 16.30 -6.07 16.72
N ALA A 150 15.22 -6.72 16.26
CA ALA A 150 14.58 -7.76 17.03
C ALA A 150 15.49 -8.98 17.23
N THR A 151 16.18 -9.40 16.19
CA THR A 151 17.13 -10.53 16.22
C THR A 151 18.33 -10.22 17.11
N GLU A 152 18.87 -9.01 17.04
CA GLU A 152 19.96 -8.54 17.88
C GLU A 152 19.56 -8.60 19.37
N TYR A 153 18.35 -8.15 19.69
CA TYR A 153 17.84 -8.13 21.04
C TYR A 153 17.65 -9.53 21.65
N ILE A 154 17.16 -10.48 20.85
CA ILE A 154 16.83 -11.83 21.34
C ILE A 154 18.03 -12.77 21.30
N PHE A 155 18.80 -12.74 20.22
CA PHE A 155 19.86 -13.73 19.93
C PHE A 155 21.26 -13.14 19.91
N GLY A 156 21.40 -11.81 20.03
CA GLY A 156 22.66 -11.10 19.99
C GLY A 156 23.17 -10.83 18.56
N GLU A 157 24.23 -10.03 18.47
CA GLU A 157 24.77 -9.49 17.20
C GLU A 157 25.15 -10.55 16.17
N LYS A 158 25.62 -11.73 16.59
CA LYS A 158 26.05 -12.81 15.67
C LYS A 158 24.88 -13.41 14.87
N ALA A 159 23.67 -13.32 15.38
CA ALA A 159 22.48 -13.87 14.72
C ALA A 159 21.97 -12.99 13.58
N ILE A 160 22.32 -11.71 13.54
CA ILE A 160 21.92 -10.76 12.49
C ILE A 160 22.33 -11.27 11.10
N TYR A 161 23.54 -11.83 10.98
CA TYR A 161 24.03 -12.36 9.69
C TYR A 161 23.11 -13.45 9.13
N TRP A 162 22.72 -14.42 9.97
CA TRP A 162 21.82 -15.49 9.57
C TRP A 162 20.41 -14.99 9.26
N TYR A 163 19.90 -14.05 10.05
CA TYR A 163 18.62 -13.41 9.80
C TYR A 163 18.58 -12.74 8.41
N ARG A 164 19.61 -11.98 8.05
CA ARG A 164 19.68 -11.30 6.75
C ARG A 164 19.69 -12.28 5.58
N ILE A 165 20.38 -13.40 5.68
CA ILE A 165 20.37 -14.44 4.63
C ILE A 165 18.96 -15.00 4.47
N ILE A 166 18.32 -15.36 5.59
CA ILE A 166 16.96 -15.88 5.56
C ILE A 166 16.00 -14.85 4.98
N TYR A 167 16.11 -13.59 5.41
CA TYR A 167 15.26 -12.52 4.93
C TYR A 167 15.36 -12.32 3.40
N ILE A 168 16.58 -12.30 2.85
CA ILE A 168 16.80 -12.17 1.40
C ILE A 168 16.21 -13.33 0.59
N VAL A 169 16.18 -14.53 1.17
CA VAL A 169 15.61 -15.72 0.50
C VAL A 169 14.10 -15.67 0.44
N PHE A 170 13.44 -15.03 1.43
CA PHE A 170 11.97 -15.01 1.54
C PHE A 170 11.31 -13.73 1.02
N VAL A 171 12.06 -12.67 0.77
CA VAL A 171 11.59 -11.40 0.20
C VAL A 171 11.92 -11.31 -1.29
#